data_bfe3a311c7035ca9a255094f0c53f8af
#
_entry.id   bfe3a311c7035ca9a255094f0c53f8af
#
_cell.length_a   1.000
_cell.length_b   1.000
_cell.length_c   1.000
_cell.angle_alpha   90.00
_cell.angle_beta   90.00
_cell.angle_gamma   90.00
#
_symmetry.space_group_name_H-M   'P 1'
#
loop_
_entity.id
_entity.type
_entity.pdbx_description
1 polymer ?
#
loop_
_entity_poly.entity_id
_entity_poly.type
_entity_poly.pdbx_seq_one_letter_code
_entity_poly.pdbx_strand_id
1 'polypeptide(L)'
;MAPLASPSVIPKIPPWLLRRDSPLRFRPELDVDQWRWCLEFLAACNQRTADTTTERLLRLAFYSRSLMHELVESESIDFDYVQNGKLVVHTHPESFASAVRLMEYQRSLVAEQRALDPRQCVELEPALEHMAERMAGAIYTPSEDVGDTYKFCNELKRLMESGPDPVAFRFGVEVERLLPWRERLMGVETNVGVLEADHYVLALGTNAPYLLEPLGIRVPVYPLKGYSLTLPVTDDRGAPRISVTDFKRKVVYARIGDDLRVAGMADLSGKHAVIDAERVDQLVEEVARTFPRATDFSALKPWCGMRPATPRGTPVIGATKHANLWLDVGHGALGFTLALATGRIVADLAAGRVPAIPLDGFILH
;
A
#
# COMPACT_ATOMS: atom_id res chain seq x y z
N MET A 1 -2.94 -0.47 11.75
CA MET A 1 -1.92 -0.95 10.79
C MET A 1 -0.99 -1.94 11.47
N ALA A 2 -0.60 -3.02 10.78
CA ALA A 2 0.40 -3.96 11.29
C ALA A 2 1.52 -4.06 10.24
N PRO A 3 2.78 -3.82 10.61
CA PRO A 3 3.90 -3.93 9.69
C PRO A 3 4.10 -5.38 9.25
N LEU A 4 4.59 -5.58 8.03
CA LEU A 4 4.92 -6.90 7.51
C LEU A 4 6.07 -7.51 8.33
N ALA A 5 7.11 -6.71 8.64
CA ALA A 5 8.22 -7.12 9.48
C ALA A 5 7.80 -7.16 10.96
N SER A 6 7.43 -8.33 11.43
CA SER A 6 7.10 -8.59 12.84
C SER A 6 7.63 -9.94 13.29
N PRO A 7 7.88 -10.17 14.61
CA PRO A 7 8.36 -11.45 15.12
C PRO A 7 7.46 -12.63 14.74
N SER A 8 6.15 -12.38 14.63
CA SER A 8 5.15 -13.39 14.30
C SER A 8 5.21 -13.91 12.86
N VAL A 9 6.00 -13.28 12.00
CA VAL A 9 6.18 -13.68 10.59
C VAL A 9 7.24 -14.77 10.47
N ILE A 10 8.30 -14.72 11.26
CA ILE A 10 9.44 -15.65 11.18
C ILE A 10 8.99 -17.13 11.18
N PRO A 11 8.18 -17.61 12.16
CA PRO A 11 7.75 -19.01 12.18
C PRO A 11 6.80 -19.40 11.03
N LYS A 12 6.22 -18.42 10.33
CA LYS A 12 5.33 -18.64 9.19
C LYS A 12 6.06 -18.75 7.86
N ILE A 13 7.31 -18.28 7.78
CA ILE A 13 8.09 -18.30 6.52
C ILE A 13 8.28 -19.73 6.01
N PRO A 14 8.78 -20.72 6.78
CA PRO A 14 8.98 -22.06 6.26
C PRO A 14 7.72 -22.72 5.69
N PRO A 15 6.56 -22.75 6.40
CA PRO A 15 5.32 -23.30 5.82
C PRO A 15 4.82 -22.50 4.60
N TRP A 16 5.07 -21.20 4.53
CA TRP A 16 4.69 -20.40 3.35
C TRP A 16 5.53 -20.76 2.12
N LEU A 17 6.80 -21.05 2.28
CA LEU A 17 7.68 -21.46 1.18
C LEU A 17 7.34 -22.84 0.62
N LEU A 18 6.72 -23.71 1.41
CA LEU A 18 6.41 -25.10 1.06
C LEU A 18 5.00 -25.27 0.45
N ARG A 19 4.12 -24.28 0.60
CA ARG A 19 2.72 -24.37 0.15
C ARG A 19 2.48 -23.54 -1.10
N ARG A 20 1.81 -24.13 -2.10
CA ARG A 20 1.42 -23.42 -3.34
C ARG A 20 0.34 -22.36 -3.11
N ASP A 21 -0.61 -22.62 -2.20
CA ASP A 21 -1.71 -21.72 -1.80
C ASP A 21 -1.31 -20.66 -0.75
N SER A 22 -0.02 -20.47 -0.52
CA SER A 22 0.50 -19.50 0.43
C SER A 22 0.23 -18.06 -0.02
N PRO A 23 -0.15 -17.15 0.89
CA PRO A 23 -0.26 -15.72 0.59
C PRO A 23 1.07 -15.07 0.23
N LEU A 24 2.19 -15.69 0.62
CA LEU A 24 3.55 -15.28 0.25
C LEU A 24 4.21 -16.38 -0.58
N ARG A 25 4.74 -16.02 -1.74
CA ARG A 25 5.59 -16.90 -2.56
C ARG A 25 6.99 -16.28 -2.67
N PHE A 26 7.99 -17.10 -2.50
CA PHE A 26 9.38 -16.72 -2.71
C PHE A 26 9.97 -17.55 -3.85
N ARG A 27 10.55 -16.87 -4.84
CA ARG A 27 11.36 -17.48 -5.89
C ARG A 27 12.75 -16.89 -5.81
N PRO A 28 13.76 -17.67 -5.41
CA PRO A 28 15.14 -17.19 -5.33
C PRO A 28 15.66 -16.85 -6.73
N GLU A 29 16.29 -15.70 -6.84
CA GLU A 29 16.95 -15.24 -8.05
C GLU A 29 18.43 -14.94 -7.77
N LEU A 30 19.25 -14.91 -8.83
CA LEU A 30 20.65 -14.48 -8.76
C LEU A 30 20.70 -12.93 -8.74
N ASP A 31 19.99 -12.33 -7.79
CA ASP A 31 19.88 -10.89 -7.61
C ASP A 31 20.34 -10.53 -6.18
N VAL A 32 21.49 -9.86 -6.08
CA VAL A 32 22.07 -9.46 -4.81
C VAL A 32 21.12 -8.57 -4.00
N ASP A 33 20.31 -7.73 -4.68
CA ASP A 33 19.35 -6.84 -4.00
C ASP A 33 18.21 -7.63 -3.36
N GLN A 34 17.76 -8.75 -3.99
CA GLN A 34 16.78 -9.64 -3.39
C GLN A 34 17.27 -10.20 -2.06
N TRP A 35 18.49 -10.75 -2.04
CA TRP A 35 19.06 -11.38 -0.85
C TRP A 35 19.35 -10.36 0.24
N ARG A 36 19.86 -9.18 -0.12
CA ARG A 36 20.12 -8.10 0.83
C ARG A 36 18.80 -7.63 1.45
N TRP A 37 17.77 -7.41 0.64
CA TRP A 37 16.45 -7.04 1.13
C TRP A 37 15.89 -8.11 2.09
N CYS A 38 16.02 -9.40 1.76
CA CYS A 38 15.58 -10.50 2.62
C CYS A 38 16.31 -10.49 3.97
N LEU A 39 17.63 -10.29 3.99
CA LEU A 39 18.41 -10.22 5.22
C LEU A 39 18.00 -9.01 6.09
N GLU A 40 17.83 -7.85 5.48
CA GLU A 40 17.38 -6.64 6.17
C GLU A 40 15.94 -6.81 6.70
N PHE A 41 15.07 -7.49 5.95
CA PHE A 41 13.70 -7.82 6.39
C PHE A 41 13.73 -8.76 7.60
N LEU A 42 14.50 -9.82 7.57
CA LEU A 42 14.64 -10.74 8.71
C LEU A 42 15.20 -10.02 9.94
N ALA A 43 16.19 -9.15 9.77
CA ALA A 43 16.73 -8.33 10.84
C ALA A 43 15.70 -7.34 11.42
N ALA A 44 14.78 -6.86 10.60
CA ALA A 44 13.68 -5.99 11.01
C ALA A 44 12.54 -6.73 11.73
N CYS A 45 12.46 -8.07 11.63
CA CYS A 45 11.42 -8.89 12.25
C CYS A 45 11.61 -9.04 13.78
N ASN A 46 11.61 -7.93 14.50
CA ASN A 46 11.68 -7.89 15.97
C ASN A 46 10.61 -6.95 16.54
N GLN A 47 10.26 -7.13 17.82
CA GLN A 47 9.16 -6.40 18.45
C GLN A 47 9.37 -4.89 18.45
N ARG A 48 10.57 -4.44 18.80
CA ARG A 48 10.90 -3.00 18.83
C ARG A 48 10.70 -2.34 17.47
N THR A 49 11.16 -2.97 16.41
CA THR A 49 10.95 -2.46 15.03
C THR A 49 9.48 -2.46 14.67
N ALA A 50 8.74 -3.52 15.01
CA ALA A 50 7.30 -3.62 14.72
C ALA A 50 6.51 -2.50 15.43
N ASP A 51 6.76 -2.26 16.71
CA ASP A 51 6.09 -1.22 17.50
C ASP A 51 6.39 0.18 16.95
N THR A 52 7.68 0.49 16.75
CA THR A 52 8.11 1.78 16.20
C THR A 52 7.57 2.03 14.79
N THR A 53 7.55 1.00 13.94
CA THR A 53 6.97 1.10 12.59
C THR A 53 5.46 1.32 12.65
N THR A 54 4.76 0.63 13.55
CA THR A 54 3.31 0.81 13.75
C THR A 54 2.99 2.25 14.14
N GLU A 55 3.70 2.81 15.10
CA GLU A 55 3.52 4.19 15.57
C GLU A 55 3.75 5.20 14.44
N ARG A 56 4.87 5.07 13.71
CA ARG A 56 5.22 5.94 12.60
C ARG A 56 4.19 5.90 11.47
N LEU A 57 3.79 4.69 11.06
CA LEU A 57 2.81 4.51 9.99
C LEU A 57 1.42 5.01 10.39
N LEU A 58 1.00 4.83 11.64
CA LEU A 58 -0.27 5.37 12.11
C LEU A 58 -0.28 6.90 12.07
N ARG A 59 0.78 7.55 12.58
CA ARG A 59 0.93 9.01 12.55
C ARG A 59 0.88 9.55 11.11
N LEU A 60 1.63 8.92 10.20
CA LEU A 60 1.64 9.30 8.78
C LEU A 60 0.28 9.08 8.11
N ALA A 61 -0.38 7.95 8.40
CA ALA A 61 -1.68 7.61 7.82
C ALA A 61 -2.80 8.54 8.33
N PHE A 62 -2.80 8.89 9.62
CA PHE A 62 -3.78 9.85 10.15
C PHE A 62 -3.59 11.24 9.55
N TYR A 63 -2.35 11.68 9.38
CA TYR A 63 -2.06 12.94 8.70
C TYR A 63 -2.50 12.89 7.22
N SER A 64 -2.22 11.79 6.52
CA SER A 64 -2.67 11.61 5.14
C SER A 64 -4.19 11.61 5.01
N ARG A 65 -4.89 10.97 5.97
CA ARG A 65 -6.35 10.96 6.00
C ARG A 65 -6.93 12.35 6.24
N SER A 66 -6.38 13.15 7.15
CA SER A 66 -6.87 14.52 7.35
C SER A 66 -6.74 15.35 6.07
N LEU A 67 -5.61 15.23 5.36
CA LEU A 67 -5.42 15.89 4.08
C LEU A 67 -6.36 15.37 2.97
N MET A 68 -6.71 14.08 2.99
CA MET A 68 -7.69 13.51 2.07
C MET A 68 -9.08 14.09 2.32
N HIS A 69 -9.50 14.18 3.59
CA HIS A 69 -10.79 14.77 3.96
C HIS A 69 -10.83 16.25 3.57
N GLU A 70 -9.78 17.03 3.87
CA GLU A 70 -9.66 18.42 3.43
C GLU A 70 -9.80 18.56 1.89
N LEU A 71 -9.11 17.69 1.14
CA LEU A 71 -9.17 17.72 -0.33
C LEU A 71 -10.57 17.39 -0.85
N VAL A 72 -11.22 16.37 -0.30
CA VAL A 72 -12.59 15.97 -0.72
C VAL A 72 -13.63 17.04 -0.36
N GLU A 73 -13.43 17.75 0.77
CA GLU A 73 -14.32 18.84 1.19
C GLU A 73 -14.10 20.12 0.37
N SER A 74 -12.86 20.41 -0.04
CA SER A 74 -12.52 21.65 -0.75
C SER A 74 -12.67 21.56 -2.26
N GLU A 75 -12.49 20.36 -2.84
CA GLU A 75 -12.45 20.16 -4.27
C GLU A 75 -13.54 19.19 -4.75
N SER A 76 -14.13 19.50 -5.89
CA SER A 76 -15.11 18.60 -6.53
C SER A 76 -14.37 17.54 -7.35
N ILE A 77 -14.02 16.41 -6.69
CA ILE A 77 -13.36 15.27 -7.30
C ILE A 77 -14.22 14.01 -7.15
N ASP A 78 -14.32 13.22 -8.22
CA ASP A 78 -15.08 11.97 -8.23
C ASP A 78 -14.14 10.78 -8.46
N PHE A 79 -13.97 9.96 -7.43
CA PHE A 79 -13.14 8.76 -7.47
C PHE A 79 -13.75 7.59 -6.68
N ASP A 80 -15.08 7.49 -6.68
CA ASP A 80 -15.85 6.48 -5.92
C ASP A 80 -15.49 6.48 -4.42
N TYR A 81 -15.22 7.65 -3.86
CA TYR A 81 -14.80 7.78 -2.47
C TYR A 81 -15.96 7.52 -1.51
N VAL A 82 -15.74 6.62 -0.56
CA VAL A 82 -16.72 6.30 0.49
C VAL A 82 -16.02 6.07 1.83
N GLN A 83 -16.56 6.67 2.88
CA GLN A 83 -16.18 6.41 4.28
C GLN A 83 -17.02 5.25 4.82
N ASN A 84 -16.64 4.02 4.52
CA ASN A 84 -17.44 2.84 4.82
C ASN A 84 -16.85 1.92 5.89
N GLY A 85 -15.67 2.25 6.42
CA GLY A 85 -14.99 1.46 7.43
C GLY A 85 -14.34 0.19 6.89
N LYS A 86 -13.74 -0.59 7.83
CA LYS A 86 -13.02 -1.82 7.49
C LYS A 86 -13.19 -2.88 8.55
N LEU A 87 -13.44 -4.12 8.12
CA LEU A 87 -13.44 -5.32 8.92
C LEU A 87 -12.20 -6.16 8.63
N VAL A 88 -11.40 -6.47 9.65
CA VAL A 88 -10.33 -7.47 9.57
C VAL A 88 -10.79 -8.75 10.22
N VAL A 89 -11.18 -9.74 9.41
CA VAL A 89 -11.79 -11.00 9.85
C VAL A 89 -10.70 -12.01 10.23
N HIS A 90 -10.90 -12.68 11.37
CA HIS A 90 -10.05 -13.73 11.89
C HIS A 90 -10.84 -15.04 11.99
N THR A 91 -10.30 -16.12 11.42
CA THR A 91 -10.90 -17.46 11.43
C THR A 91 -10.39 -18.36 12.56
N HIS A 92 -9.36 -17.93 13.30
CA HIS A 92 -8.79 -18.68 14.42
C HIS A 92 -8.86 -17.87 15.71
N PRO A 93 -9.32 -18.47 16.84
CA PRO A 93 -9.43 -17.76 18.12
C PRO A 93 -8.13 -17.13 18.61
N GLU A 94 -6.99 -17.82 18.47
CA GLU A 94 -5.68 -17.28 18.86
C GLU A 94 -5.26 -16.05 18.04
N SER A 95 -5.57 -16.09 16.74
CA SER A 95 -5.33 -14.95 15.84
C SER A 95 -6.20 -13.76 16.22
N PHE A 96 -7.47 -13.99 16.55
CA PHE A 96 -8.39 -12.96 17.00
C PHE A 96 -7.95 -12.36 18.33
N ALA A 97 -7.61 -13.19 19.32
CA ALA A 97 -7.09 -12.74 20.61
C ALA A 97 -5.82 -11.87 20.46
N SER A 98 -4.93 -12.24 19.51
CA SER A 98 -3.74 -11.45 19.21
C SER A 98 -4.09 -10.11 18.55
N ALA A 99 -5.10 -10.11 17.68
CA ALA A 99 -5.60 -8.88 17.06
C ALA A 99 -6.26 -7.93 18.07
N VAL A 100 -6.98 -8.46 19.04
CA VAL A 100 -7.57 -7.67 20.14
C VAL A 100 -6.46 -6.99 20.96
N ARG A 101 -5.39 -7.69 21.32
CA ARG A 101 -4.24 -7.08 22.02
C ARG A 101 -3.59 -5.96 21.19
N LEU A 102 -3.41 -6.17 19.89
CA LEU A 102 -2.89 -5.13 19.00
C LEU A 102 -3.84 -3.94 18.90
N MET A 103 -5.14 -4.20 18.82
CA MET A 103 -6.18 -3.15 18.84
C MET A 103 -6.09 -2.29 20.11
N GLU A 104 -5.96 -2.92 21.28
CA GLU A 104 -5.82 -2.20 22.55
C GLU A 104 -4.57 -1.31 22.56
N TYR A 105 -3.45 -1.82 22.06
CA TYR A 105 -2.24 -1.02 21.86
C TYR A 105 -2.47 0.16 20.90
N GLN A 106 -3.11 -0.08 19.75
CA GLN A 106 -3.39 0.97 18.76
C GLN A 106 -4.41 2.01 19.27
N ARG A 107 -5.34 1.62 20.14
CA ARG A 107 -6.24 2.58 20.82
C ARG A 107 -5.47 3.56 21.69
N SER A 108 -4.39 3.16 22.33
CA SER A 108 -3.52 4.09 23.06
C SER A 108 -2.82 5.10 22.14
N LEU A 109 -2.78 4.81 20.82
CA LEU A 109 -2.28 5.69 19.76
C LEU A 109 -3.42 6.38 18.97
N VAL A 110 -4.61 6.54 19.60
CA VAL A 110 -5.78 7.25 19.05
C VAL A 110 -6.50 6.53 17.88
N ALA A 111 -6.26 5.23 17.68
CA ALA A 111 -7.00 4.48 16.68
C ALA A 111 -8.39 4.07 17.18
N GLU A 112 -9.45 4.43 16.46
CA GLU A 112 -10.82 4.02 16.76
C GLU A 112 -11.08 2.63 16.21
N GLN A 113 -11.08 1.63 17.11
CA GLN A 113 -11.30 0.24 16.71
C GLN A 113 -12.21 -0.47 17.70
N ARG A 114 -12.94 -1.48 17.21
CA ARG A 114 -13.82 -2.34 18.01
C ARG A 114 -13.61 -3.81 17.63
N ALA A 115 -13.54 -4.67 18.64
CA ALA A 115 -13.61 -6.10 18.45
C ALA A 115 -15.07 -6.53 18.34
N LEU A 116 -15.41 -7.31 17.33
CA LEU A 116 -16.75 -7.79 17.04
C LEU A 116 -16.74 -9.32 17.04
N ASP A 117 -17.77 -9.93 17.64
CA ASP A 117 -18.04 -11.36 17.50
C ASP A 117 -18.66 -11.67 16.11
N PRO A 118 -18.79 -12.94 15.71
CA PRO A 118 -19.31 -13.30 14.39
C PRO A 118 -20.72 -12.78 14.11
N ARG A 119 -21.60 -12.76 15.11
CA ARG A 119 -22.98 -12.27 14.99
C ARG A 119 -22.98 -10.76 14.72
N GLN A 120 -22.22 -10.00 15.50
CA GLN A 120 -22.05 -8.57 15.31
C GLN A 120 -21.43 -8.24 13.94
N CYS A 121 -20.50 -9.08 13.44
CA CYS A 121 -19.94 -8.93 12.09
C CYS A 121 -21.02 -9.05 11.01
N VAL A 122 -21.92 -10.04 11.10
CA VAL A 122 -23.00 -10.25 10.14
C VAL A 122 -24.08 -9.15 10.26
N GLU A 123 -24.38 -8.69 11.47
CA GLU A 123 -25.30 -7.57 11.69
C GLU A 123 -24.78 -6.29 11.01
N LEU A 124 -23.47 -6.07 11.05
CA LEU A 124 -22.81 -4.89 10.44
C LEU A 124 -22.62 -5.07 8.93
N GLU A 125 -22.23 -6.25 8.48
CA GLU A 125 -21.99 -6.60 7.07
C GLU A 125 -22.69 -7.95 6.72
N PRO A 126 -23.95 -7.90 6.27
CA PRO A 126 -24.73 -9.11 5.99
C PRO A 126 -24.14 -10.04 4.93
N ALA A 127 -23.33 -9.52 4.01
CA ALA A 127 -22.65 -10.34 3.00
C ALA A 127 -21.67 -11.36 3.63
N LEU A 128 -21.31 -11.21 4.91
CA LEU A 128 -20.47 -12.16 5.67
C LEU A 128 -21.25 -13.35 6.25
N GLU A 129 -22.57 -13.49 6.04
CA GLU A 129 -23.38 -14.57 6.56
C GLU A 129 -22.76 -15.95 6.28
N HIS A 130 -22.25 -16.17 5.05
CA HIS A 130 -21.58 -17.42 4.67
C HIS A 130 -20.26 -17.69 5.39
N MET A 131 -19.71 -16.66 6.02
CA MET A 131 -18.48 -16.75 6.81
C MET A 131 -18.72 -16.94 8.30
N ALA A 132 -19.96 -16.71 8.80
CA ALA A 132 -20.28 -16.62 10.22
C ALA A 132 -19.75 -17.79 11.05
N GLU A 133 -20.00 -19.02 10.63
CA GLU A 133 -19.55 -20.23 11.34
C GLU A 133 -18.02 -20.45 11.29
N ARG A 134 -17.33 -19.80 10.36
CA ARG A 134 -15.87 -19.93 10.18
C ARG A 134 -15.10 -18.78 10.81
N MET A 135 -15.79 -17.73 11.28
CA MET A 135 -15.17 -16.58 11.93
C MET A 135 -15.00 -16.82 13.44
N ALA A 136 -13.85 -16.45 13.97
CA ALA A 136 -13.65 -16.28 15.41
C ALA A 136 -14.05 -14.86 15.87
N GLY A 137 -14.03 -13.88 14.97
CA GLY A 137 -14.39 -12.49 15.17
C GLY A 137 -13.67 -11.58 14.19
N ALA A 138 -13.89 -10.28 14.30
CA ALA A 138 -13.23 -9.28 13.50
C ALA A 138 -12.83 -8.03 14.31
N ILE A 139 -11.84 -7.30 13.81
CA ILE A 139 -11.54 -5.95 14.26
C ILE A 139 -12.16 -4.98 13.25
N TYR A 140 -13.06 -4.13 13.72
CA TYR A 140 -13.72 -3.09 12.95
C TYR A 140 -13.08 -1.74 13.19
N THR A 141 -12.73 -1.04 12.12
CA THR A 141 -12.23 0.34 12.11
C THR A 141 -13.21 1.21 11.33
N PRO A 142 -14.09 2.00 11.99
CA PRO A 142 -15.12 2.78 11.30
C PRO A 142 -14.56 3.90 10.44
N SER A 143 -13.39 4.41 10.77
CA SER A 143 -12.76 5.57 10.15
C SER A 143 -11.85 5.23 8.96
N GLU A 144 -11.99 4.03 8.37
CA GLU A 144 -11.29 3.67 7.13
C GLU A 144 -12.14 4.03 5.91
N ASP A 145 -11.47 4.51 4.87
CA ASP A 145 -12.08 4.98 3.64
C ASP A 145 -11.65 4.11 2.47
N VAL A 146 -12.44 4.10 1.40
CA VAL A 146 -12.07 3.49 0.12
C VAL A 146 -12.24 4.50 -1.01
N GLY A 147 -11.54 4.28 -2.13
CA GLY A 147 -11.66 5.08 -3.34
C GLY A 147 -10.87 4.46 -4.48
N ASP A 148 -11.23 4.80 -5.70
CA ASP A 148 -10.50 4.36 -6.90
C ASP A 148 -9.25 5.19 -7.10
N THR A 149 -8.10 4.57 -6.94
CA THR A 149 -6.78 5.24 -7.07
C THR A 149 -6.53 5.77 -8.48
N TYR A 150 -7.02 5.07 -9.52
CA TYR A 150 -6.85 5.52 -10.89
C TYR A 150 -7.69 6.77 -11.19
N LYS A 151 -8.96 6.76 -10.78
CA LYS A 151 -9.84 7.94 -10.88
C LYS A 151 -9.25 9.10 -10.07
N PHE A 152 -8.80 8.86 -8.83
CA PHE A 152 -8.16 9.86 -7.99
C PHE A 152 -6.97 10.54 -8.68
N CYS A 153 -6.05 9.76 -9.28
CA CYS A 153 -4.91 10.32 -10.01
C CYS A 153 -5.35 11.17 -11.21
N ASN A 154 -6.40 10.76 -11.95
CA ASN A 154 -6.91 11.53 -13.06
C ASN A 154 -7.59 12.83 -12.61
N GLU A 155 -8.34 12.80 -11.50
CA GLU A 155 -8.95 13.99 -10.93
C GLU A 155 -7.89 14.98 -10.41
N LEU A 156 -6.86 14.51 -9.70
CA LEU A 156 -5.73 15.37 -9.30
C LEU A 156 -5.05 15.98 -10.52
N LYS A 157 -4.80 15.17 -11.56
CA LYS A 157 -4.23 15.70 -12.82
C LYS A 157 -5.10 16.81 -13.39
N ARG A 158 -6.40 16.60 -13.50
CA ARG A 158 -7.36 17.60 -14.01
C ARG A 158 -7.29 18.90 -13.20
N LEU A 159 -7.29 18.81 -11.86
CA LEU A 159 -7.18 19.97 -11.00
C LEU A 159 -5.86 20.72 -11.20
N MET A 160 -4.75 19.99 -11.28
CA MET A 160 -3.42 20.57 -11.43
C MET A 160 -3.19 21.21 -12.82
N GLU A 161 -3.84 20.68 -13.87
CA GLU A 161 -3.77 21.26 -15.22
C GLU A 161 -4.62 22.55 -15.36
N SER A 162 -5.74 22.63 -14.61
CA SER A 162 -6.71 23.74 -14.69
C SER A 162 -6.56 24.77 -13.58
N GLY A 163 -5.63 24.58 -12.63
CA GLY A 163 -5.39 25.48 -11.50
C GLY A 163 -4.74 26.82 -11.90
N PRO A 164 -4.61 27.76 -10.94
CA PRO A 164 -3.99 29.08 -11.19
C PRO A 164 -2.52 28.98 -11.61
N ASP A 165 -1.82 27.93 -11.14
CA ASP A 165 -0.43 27.62 -11.51
C ASP A 165 -0.40 26.23 -12.19
N PRO A 166 -0.70 26.15 -13.51
CA PRO A 166 -0.89 24.88 -14.19
C PRO A 166 0.37 24.01 -14.19
N VAL A 167 0.20 22.72 -13.86
CA VAL A 167 1.27 21.74 -13.91
C VAL A 167 1.30 21.07 -15.28
N ALA A 168 2.48 21.00 -15.88
CA ALA A 168 2.69 20.30 -17.15
C ALA A 168 2.98 18.81 -16.93
N PHE A 169 2.14 17.95 -17.48
CA PHE A 169 2.35 16.50 -17.50
C PHE A 169 3.01 16.07 -18.81
N ARG A 170 4.10 15.32 -18.76
CA ARG A 170 4.84 14.82 -19.92
C ARG A 170 4.79 13.29 -19.96
N PHE A 171 3.71 12.76 -20.47
CA PHE A 171 3.56 11.30 -20.67
C PHE A 171 4.43 10.80 -21.83
N GLY A 172 4.89 9.55 -21.75
CA GLY A 172 5.79 8.96 -22.74
C GLY A 172 7.22 9.46 -22.65
N VAL A 173 7.55 10.28 -21.65
CA VAL A 173 8.92 10.70 -21.37
C VAL A 173 9.53 9.76 -20.34
N GLU A 174 10.60 9.07 -20.72
CA GLU A 174 11.35 8.16 -19.86
C GLU A 174 12.61 8.87 -19.35
N VAL A 175 12.80 8.89 -18.02
CA VAL A 175 14.01 9.40 -17.40
C VAL A 175 15.04 8.26 -17.36
N GLU A 176 16.15 8.46 -18.06
CA GLU A 176 17.21 7.46 -18.23
C GLU A 176 18.33 7.66 -17.21
N ARG A 177 18.64 8.90 -16.87
CA ARG A 177 19.74 9.22 -15.97
C ARG A 177 19.56 10.56 -15.26
N LEU A 178 20.02 10.64 -14.00
CA LEU A 178 20.18 11.88 -13.26
C LEU A 178 21.56 12.48 -13.54
N LEU A 179 21.64 13.79 -13.75
CA LEU A 179 22.87 14.50 -14.13
C LEU A 179 23.42 15.32 -12.96
N PRO A 180 24.28 14.72 -12.09
CA PRO A 180 24.82 15.40 -10.93
C PRO A 180 26.00 16.33 -11.33
N TRP A 181 26.08 17.44 -10.63
CA TRP A 181 27.24 18.32 -10.61
C TRP A 181 27.50 18.79 -9.17
N ARG A 182 28.61 18.34 -8.60
CA ARG A 182 28.91 18.55 -7.18
C ARG A 182 27.74 18.03 -6.29
N GLU A 183 27.18 18.90 -5.46
CA GLU A 183 26.10 18.58 -4.50
C GLU A 183 24.70 18.88 -5.05
N ARG A 184 24.52 19.03 -6.35
CA ARG A 184 23.23 19.32 -6.99
C ARG A 184 23.04 18.50 -8.25
N LEU A 185 21.78 18.31 -8.65
CA LEU A 185 21.44 17.88 -10.00
C LEU A 185 21.32 19.12 -10.89
N MET A 186 21.88 19.02 -12.10
CA MET A 186 21.75 20.03 -13.15
C MET A 186 20.61 19.71 -14.10
N GLY A 187 20.20 18.46 -14.20
CA GLY A 187 19.14 18.02 -15.08
C GLY A 187 18.85 16.54 -14.94
N VAL A 188 17.90 16.08 -15.73
CA VAL A 188 17.61 14.67 -15.98
C VAL A 188 17.70 14.40 -17.48
N GLU A 189 18.41 13.34 -17.85
CA GLU A 189 18.46 12.87 -19.22
C GLU A 189 17.24 12.00 -19.50
N THR A 190 16.60 12.26 -20.62
CA THR A 190 15.38 11.55 -21.03
C THR A 190 15.47 11.10 -22.49
N ASN A 191 14.58 10.22 -22.90
CA ASN A 191 14.43 9.80 -24.29
C ASN A 191 14.08 10.95 -25.29
N VAL A 192 13.76 12.12 -24.78
CA VAL A 192 13.44 13.33 -25.59
C VAL A 192 14.43 14.48 -25.38
N GLY A 193 15.53 14.25 -24.66
CA GLY A 193 16.55 15.23 -24.34
C GLY A 193 16.68 15.52 -22.85
N VAL A 194 17.49 16.52 -22.50
CA VAL A 194 17.72 16.91 -21.10
C VAL A 194 16.64 17.88 -20.64
N LEU A 195 16.10 17.61 -19.44
CA LEU A 195 15.17 18.48 -18.74
C LEU A 195 15.85 19.06 -17.50
N GLU A 196 15.74 20.37 -17.32
CA GLU A 196 16.31 21.11 -16.20
C GLU A 196 15.21 21.64 -15.28
N ALA A 197 15.50 21.69 -13.97
CA ALA A 197 14.62 22.24 -12.93
C ALA A 197 15.45 22.67 -11.72
N ASP A 198 14.85 23.50 -10.87
CA ASP A 198 15.47 23.92 -9.60
C ASP A 198 15.46 22.79 -8.57
N HIS A 199 14.40 21.96 -8.54
CA HIS A 199 14.22 20.83 -7.65
C HIS A 199 13.74 19.59 -8.42
N TYR A 200 14.15 18.42 -7.94
CA TYR A 200 13.78 17.13 -8.49
C TYR A 200 13.18 16.26 -7.38
N VAL A 201 12.01 15.71 -7.61
CA VAL A 201 11.37 14.75 -6.70
C VAL A 201 11.33 13.38 -7.39
N LEU A 202 11.96 12.39 -6.78
CA LEU A 202 11.99 11.03 -7.29
C LEU A 202 10.93 10.20 -6.58
N ALA A 203 9.84 9.89 -7.30
CA ALA A 203 8.68 9.13 -6.83
C ALA A 203 8.41 7.88 -7.69
N LEU A 204 9.47 7.17 -8.10
CA LEU A 204 9.46 6.12 -9.12
C LEU A 204 9.18 4.71 -8.57
N GLY A 205 8.75 4.59 -7.32
CA GLY A 205 8.42 3.29 -6.74
C GLY A 205 9.58 2.29 -6.83
N THR A 206 9.35 1.15 -7.51
CA THR A 206 10.37 0.07 -7.66
C THR A 206 11.52 0.42 -8.58
N ASN A 207 11.40 1.45 -9.42
CA ASN A 207 12.46 1.89 -10.33
C ASN A 207 13.39 2.93 -9.69
N ALA A 208 13.08 3.43 -8.49
CA ALA A 208 13.91 4.41 -7.81
C ALA A 208 15.37 3.97 -7.58
N PRO A 209 15.65 2.71 -7.13
CA PRO A 209 17.02 2.24 -6.95
C PRO A 209 17.87 2.37 -8.23
N TYR A 210 17.27 2.08 -9.39
CA TYR A 210 17.97 2.09 -10.68
C TYR A 210 18.57 3.47 -11.01
N LEU A 211 17.82 4.57 -10.77
CA LEU A 211 18.30 5.92 -11.02
C LEU A 211 19.20 6.47 -9.91
N LEU A 212 19.10 5.94 -8.69
CA LEU A 212 19.85 6.42 -7.53
C LEU A 212 21.21 5.74 -7.35
N GLU A 213 21.33 4.49 -7.77
CA GLU A 213 22.56 3.70 -7.62
C GLU A 213 23.77 4.34 -8.31
N PRO A 214 23.70 4.89 -9.55
CA PRO A 214 24.79 5.59 -10.17
C PRO A 214 25.27 6.82 -9.40
N LEU A 215 24.40 7.43 -8.58
CA LEU A 215 24.75 8.52 -7.68
C LEU A 215 25.33 8.03 -6.35
N GLY A 216 25.48 6.72 -6.13
CA GLY A 216 25.88 6.15 -4.84
C GLY A 216 24.85 6.41 -3.72
N ILE A 217 23.59 6.55 -4.06
CA ILE A 217 22.46 6.65 -3.13
C ILE A 217 21.72 5.32 -3.14
N ARG A 218 21.67 4.66 -1.99
CA ARG A 218 20.98 3.39 -1.85
C ARG A 218 19.66 3.59 -1.10
N VAL A 219 18.57 3.18 -1.73
CA VAL A 219 17.26 3.04 -1.10
C VAL A 219 16.90 1.55 -1.00
N PRO A 220 16.44 1.06 0.17
CA PRO A 220 16.18 -0.37 0.36
C PRO A 220 14.81 -0.77 -0.20
N VAL A 221 14.53 -0.43 -1.43
CA VAL A 221 13.26 -0.75 -2.10
C VAL A 221 13.44 -1.98 -2.98
N TYR A 222 12.59 -2.99 -2.78
CA TYR A 222 12.53 -4.17 -3.62
C TYR A 222 11.09 -4.46 -4.08
N PRO A 223 10.86 -4.92 -5.31
CA PRO A 223 9.52 -5.22 -5.83
C PRO A 223 8.91 -6.44 -5.15
N LEU A 224 7.72 -6.25 -4.59
CA LEU A 224 6.89 -7.31 -4.04
C LEU A 224 5.61 -7.39 -4.89
N LYS A 225 5.52 -8.40 -5.77
CA LYS A 225 4.43 -8.53 -6.72
C LYS A 225 3.13 -8.88 -6.00
N GLY A 226 2.08 -8.13 -6.30
CA GLY A 226 0.74 -8.39 -5.82
C GLY A 226 -0.24 -8.55 -6.96
N TYR A 227 -1.39 -9.15 -6.65
CA TYR A 227 -2.42 -9.44 -7.62
C TYR A 227 -3.74 -8.83 -7.18
N SER A 228 -4.59 -8.49 -8.14
CA SER A 228 -5.95 -8.10 -7.88
C SER A 228 -6.88 -8.55 -9.00
N LEU A 229 -8.15 -8.68 -8.62
CA LEU A 229 -9.28 -8.88 -9.54
C LEU A 229 -10.21 -7.68 -9.40
N THR A 230 -10.79 -7.26 -10.51
CA THR A 230 -11.95 -6.38 -10.53
C THR A 230 -13.09 -7.17 -11.14
N LEU A 231 -14.21 -7.25 -10.43
CA LEU A 231 -15.37 -8.07 -10.73
C LEU A 231 -16.63 -7.21 -10.63
N PRO A 232 -17.51 -7.17 -11.62
CA PRO A 232 -18.77 -6.45 -11.48
C PRO A 232 -19.61 -7.08 -10.36
N VAL A 233 -20.25 -6.23 -9.56
CA VAL A 233 -21.21 -6.68 -8.55
C VAL A 233 -22.52 -7.01 -9.23
N THR A 234 -22.96 -8.27 -9.16
CA THR A 234 -24.24 -8.75 -9.75
C THR A 234 -25.33 -8.95 -8.73
N ASP A 235 -24.97 -9.19 -7.44
CA ASP A 235 -25.91 -9.20 -6.31
C ASP A 235 -25.45 -8.20 -5.24
N ASP A 236 -26.19 -7.11 -5.09
CA ASP A 236 -25.89 -6.02 -4.15
C ASP A 236 -25.87 -6.48 -2.69
N ARG A 237 -26.64 -7.53 -2.34
CA ARG A 237 -26.68 -8.13 -1.00
C ARG A 237 -25.60 -9.18 -0.81
N GLY A 238 -25.08 -9.73 -1.89
CA GLY A 238 -23.99 -10.73 -1.86
C GLY A 238 -22.61 -10.12 -1.80
N ALA A 239 -22.47 -8.84 -2.16
CA ALA A 239 -21.19 -8.10 -2.13
C ALA A 239 -21.05 -7.28 -0.84
N PRO A 240 -19.84 -7.19 -0.26
CA PRO A 240 -19.62 -6.40 0.93
C PRO A 240 -19.73 -4.90 0.64
N ARG A 241 -20.36 -4.16 1.56
CA ARG A 241 -20.41 -2.71 1.55
C ARG A 241 -19.27 -2.09 2.35
N ILE A 242 -18.82 -2.79 3.39
CA ILE A 242 -17.65 -2.43 4.20
C ILE A 242 -16.42 -3.12 3.61
N SER A 243 -15.27 -2.47 3.63
CA SER A 243 -14.02 -3.14 3.21
C SER A 243 -13.70 -4.31 4.14
N VAL A 244 -13.55 -5.51 3.60
CA VAL A 244 -13.27 -6.74 4.37
C VAL A 244 -11.86 -7.24 4.07
N THR A 245 -11.11 -7.61 5.11
CA THR A 245 -9.81 -8.29 4.98
C THR A 245 -9.87 -9.65 5.64
N ASP A 246 -9.63 -10.72 4.91
CA ASP A 246 -9.31 -12.02 5.50
C ASP A 246 -7.86 -12.01 5.98
N PHE A 247 -7.68 -11.98 7.30
CA PHE A 247 -6.35 -11.90 7.90
C PHE A 247 -5.49 -13.13 7.60
N LYS A 248 -6.08 -14.31 7.54
CA LYS A 248 -5.37 -15.58 7.29
C LYS A 248 -4.90 -15.68 5.84
N ARG A 249 -5.78 -15.33 4.90
CA ARG A 249 -5.54 -15.42 3.46
C ARG A 249 -4.78 -14.20 2.92
N LYS A 250 -4.75 -13.10 3.68
CA LYS A 250 -4.16 -11.81 3.25
C LYS A 250 -4.83 -11.27 1.99
N VAL A 251 -6.15 -11.45 1.90
CA VAL A 251 -6.98 -10.96 0.80
C VAL A 251 -7.87 -9.84 1.33
N VAL A 252 -7.93 -8.76 0.57
CA VAL A 252 -8.78 -7.58 0.82
C VAL A 252 -9.89 -7.56 -0.21
N TYR A 253 -11.10 -7.35 0.23
CA TYR A 253 -12.30 -7.17 -0.58
C TYR A 253 -12.81 -5.75 -0.33
N ALA A 254 -12.93 -4.94 -1.37
CA ALA A 254 -13.45 -3.59 -1.29
C ALA A 254 -14.41 -3.34 -2.44
N ARG A 255 -15.60 -2.87 -2.13
CA ARG A 255 -16.52 -2.36 -3.14
C ARG A 255 -16.10 -0.93 -3.52
N ILE A 256 -15.87 -0.69 -4.80
CA ILE A 256 -15.48 0.60 -5.37
C ILE A 256 -16.41 0.86 -6.55
N GLY A 257 -17.34 1.79 -6.40
CA GLY A 257 -18.43 1.98 -7.34
C GLY A 257 -19.27 0.71 -7.50
N ASP A 258 -19.45 0.25 -8.73
CA ASP A 258 -20.21 -0.95 -9.08
C ASP A 258 -19.36 -2.23 -9.13
N ASP A 259 -18.07 -2.12 -8.82
CA ASP A 259 -17.14 -3.23 -8.88
C ASP A 259 -16.71 -3.72 -7.48
N LEU A 260 -16.51 -5.03 -7.34
CA LEU A 260 -15.78 -5.64 -6.23
C LEU A 260 -14.30 -5.75 -6.58
N ARG A 261 -13.47 -4.98 -5.91
CA ARG A 261 -12.01 -5.07 -6.00
C ARG A 261 -11.49 -6.06 -4.98
N VAL A 262 -10.79 -7.09 -5.46
CA VAL A 262 -10.19 -8.13 -4.61
C VAL A 262 -8.69 -8.08 -4.81
N ALA A 263 -7.94 -7.87 -3.73
CA ALA A 263 -6.49 -7.75 -3.80
C ALA A 263 -5.82 -8.62 -2.74
N GLY A 264 -4.74 -9.27 -3.12
CA GLY A 264 -4.03 -10.15 -2.19
C GLY A 264 -2.68 -10.57 -2.69
N MET A 265 -2.13 -11.54 -1.96
CA MET A 265 -0.88 -12.22 -2.28
C MET A 265 0.33 -11.31 -2.37
N ALA A 266 1.49 -11.92 -2.20
CA ALA A 266 2.77 -11.24 -2.26
C ALA A 266 3.82 -12.22 -2.78
N ASP A 267 4.32 -11.97 -3.97
CA ASP A 267 5.37 -12.79 -4.57
C ASP A 267 6.68 -11.99 -4.60
N LEU A 268 7.68 -12.51 -3.92
CA LEU A 268 9.06 -12.08 -4.05
C LEU A 268 9.73 -12.92 -5.15
N SER A 269 9.52 -12.54 -6.41
CA SER A 269 9.81 -13.34 -7.60
C SER A 269 10.39 -12.52 -8.75
N GLY A 270 11.36 -11.63 -8.44
CA GLY A 270 12.02 -10.78 -9.42
C GLY A 270 11.28 -9.49 -9.75
N LYS A 271 11.75 -8.84 -10.81
CA LYS A 271 11.40 -7.45 -11.16
C LYS A 271 10.33 -7.34 -12.27
N HIS A 272 9.71 -8.46 -12.68
CA HIS A 272 8.76 -8.47 -13.79
C HIS A 272 7.30 -8.61 -13.36
N ALA A 273 6.46 -7.66 -13.80
CA ALA A 273 5.03 -7.65 -13.54
C ALA A 273 4.27 -8.51 -14.55
N VAL A 274 4.47 -9.84 -14.49
CA VAL A 274 3.74 -10.80 -15.31
C VAL A 274 2.64 -11.43 -14.47
N ILE A 275 1.42 -11.49 -15.01
CA ILE A 275 0.27 -12.15 -14.36
C ILE A 275 0.52 -13.67 -14.35
N ASP A 276 0.43 -14.26 -13.16
CA ASP A 276 0.47 -15.71 -12.96
C ASP A 276 -0.97 -16.21 -12.84
N ALA A 277 -1.40 -17.06 -13.78
CA ALA A 277 -2.77 -17.59 -13.85
C ALA A 277 -3.14 -18.36 -12.59
N GLU A 278 -2.23 -19.15 -12.01
CA GLU A 278 -2.49 -19.88 -10.75
C GLU A 278 -2.84 -18.91 -9.61
N ARG A 279 -2.22 -17.71 -9.57
CA ARG A 279 -2.54 -16.69 -8.57
C ARG A 279 -3.90 -16.04 -8.80
N VAL A 280 -4.27 -15.87 -10.06
CA VAL A 280 -5.60 -15.37 -10.43
C VAL A 280 -6.66 -16.37 -9.99
N ASP A 281 -6.48 -17.67 -10.32
CA ASP A 281 -7.42 -18.74 -9.94
C ASP A 281 -7.59 -18.83 -8.42
N GLN A 282 -6.49 -18.73 -7.67
CA GLN A 282 -6.53 -18.69 -6.20
C GLN A 282 -7.35 -17.50 -5.67
N LEU A 283 -7.26 -16.30 -6.28
CA LEU A 283 -8.10 -15.18 -5.90
C LEU A 283 -9.57 -15.39 -6.24
N VAL A 284 -9.87 -16.00 -7.39
CA VAL A 284 -11.24 -16.38 -7.79
C VAL A 284 -11.84 -17.33 -6.76
N GLU A 285 -11.10 -18.37 -6.35
CA GLU A 285 -11.51 -19.31 -5.31
C GLU A 285 -11.79 -18.60 -3.96
N GLU A 286 -10.97 -17.62 -3.60
CA GLU A 286 -11.17 -16.85 -2.37
C GLU A 286 -12.46 -16.02 -2.43
N VAL A 287 -12.78 -15.40 -3.57
CA VAL A 287 -14.05 -14.68 -3.77
C VAL A 287 -15.23 -15.65 -3.66
N ALA A 288 -15.19 -16.76 -4.41
CA ALA A 288 -16.25 -17.76 -4.43
C ALA A 288 -16.53 -18.34 -3.04
N ARG A 289 -15.50 -18.46 -2.20
CA ARG A 289 -15.62 -18.97 -0.82
C ARG A 289 -16.15 -17.94 0.16
N THR A 290 -15.75 -16.65 0.01
CA THR A 290 -16.06 -15.61 0.98
C THR A 290 -17.34 -14.86 0.62
N PHE A 291 -17.53 -14.56 -0.65
CA PHE A 291 -18.68 -13.83 -1.18
C PHE A 291 -19.26 -14.51 -2.44
N PRO A 292 -19.83 -15.72 -2.30
CA PRO A 292 -20.24 -16.57 -3.44
C PRO A 292 -21.31 -15.96 -4.34
N ARG A 293 -22.05 -14.97 -3.84
CA ARG A 293 -23.14 -14.31 -4.60
C ARG A 293 -22.75 -12.91 -5.11
N ALA A 294 -21.56 -12.40 -4.75
CA ALA A 294 -21.18 -11.04 -5.09
C ALA A 294 -21.11 -10.78 -6.60
N THR A 295 -20.74 -11.81 -7.37
CA THR A 295 -20.51 -11.73 -8.81
C THR A 295 -20.80 -13.06 -9.47
N ASP A 296 -21.03 -13.04 -10.78
CA ASP A 296 -21.22 -14.25 -11.62
C ASP A 296 -19.91 -14.74 -12.26
N PHE A 297 -18.79 -14.07 -11.99
CA PHE A 297 -17.45 -14.34 -12.54
C PHE A 297 -17.33 -14.23 -14.08
N SER A 298 -18.36 -13.75 -14.78
CA SER A 298 -18.38 -13.67 -16.25
C SER A 298 -17.41 -12.64 -16.83
N ALA A 299 -17.10 -11.59 -16.07
CA ALA A 299 -16.34 -10.43 -16.53
C ALA A 299 -15.22 -10.02 -15.55
N LEU A 300 -14.40 -10.98 -15.13
CA LEU A 300 -13.26 -10.70 -14.26
C LEU A 300 -12.11 -10.02 -15.03
N LYS A 301 -11.51 -8.99 -14.39
CA LYS A 301 -10.34 -8.27 -14.91
C LYS A 301 -9.16 -8.49 -13.97
N PRO A 302 -8.23 -9.41 -14.31
CA PRO A 302 -7.03 -9.62 -13.50
C PRO A 302 -6.00 -8.52 -13.73
N TRP A 303 -5.26 -8.21 -12.67
CA TRP A 303 -4.15 -7.27 -12.71
C TRP A 303 -3.03 -7.70 -11.76
N CYS A 304 -1.80 -7.36 -12.07
CA CYS A 304 -0.69 -7.47 -11.13
C CYS A 304 0.17 -6.20 -11.13
N GLY A 305 0.83 -5.94 -10.00
CA GLY A 305 1.72 -4.79 -9.87
C GLY A 305 2.81 -5.02 -8.84
N MET A 306 3.87 -4.23 -8.95
CA MET A 306 5.04 -4.29 -8.11
C MET A 306 4.94 -3.27 -6.97
N ARG A 307 4.73 -3.75 -5.74
CA ARG A 307 4.76 -2.89 -4.55
C ARG A 307 6.20 -2.53 -4.24
N PRO A 308 6.54 -1.24 -4.10
CA PRO A 308 7.89 -0.80 -3.73
C PRO A 308 8.10 -1.02 -2.22
N ALA A 309 8.46 -2.24 -1.84
CA ALA A 309 8.53 -2.64 -0.44
C ALA A 309 9.90 -2.34 0.17
N THR A 310 9.91 -1.70 1.34
CA THR A 310 11.10 -1.57 2.19
C THR A 310 11.12 -2.66 3.25
N PRO A 311 12.29 -3.11 3.74
CA PRO A 311 12.40 -4.17 4.73
C PRO A 311 11.68 -3.86 6.05
N ARG A 312 11.66 -2.59 6.47
CA ARG A 312 11.00 -2.13 7.70
C ARG A 312 9.52 -1.79 7.50
N GLY A 313 9.09 -1.56 6.25
CA GLY A 313 7.73 -1.18 5.90
C GLY A 313 7.43 0.32 5.98
N THR A 314 8.39 1.16 6.35
CA THR A 314 8.27 2.63 6.27
C THR A 314 8.76 3.13 4.92
N PRO A 315 8.12 4.13 4.29
CA PRO A 315 8.65 4.79 3.10
C PRO A 315 9.94 5.56 3.41
N VAL A 316 10.68 5.93 2.37
CA VAL A 316 11.84 6.82 2.42
C VAL A 316 11.43 8.16 1.82
N ILE A 317 11.44 9.20 2.65
CA ILE A 317 10.91 10.53 2.30
C ILE A 317 11.95 11.58 2.67
N GLY A 318 12.19 12.55 1.80
CA GLY A 318 12.98 13.74 2.12
C GLY A 318 14.27 13.89 1.35
N ALA A 319 15.24 14.58 1.96
CA ALA A 319 16.48 15.01 1.34
C ALA A 319 17.43 13.85 0.99
N THR A 320 18.27 14.11 0.01
CA THR A 320 19.45 13.29 -0.31
C THR A 320 20.73 14.10 -0.06
N LYS A 321 21.88 13.51 -0.41
CA LYS A 321 23.15 14.25 -0.44
C LYS A 321 23.22 15.34 -1.52
N HIS A 322 22.30 15.32 -2.49
CA HIS A 322 22.16 16.40 -3.49
C HIS A 322 21.09 17.38 -3.02
N ALA A 323 21.45 18.63 -2.84
CA ALA A 323 20.64 19.66 -2.18
C ALA A 323 19.28 19.94 -2.83
N ASN A 324 19.08 19.52 -4.08
CA ASN A 324 17.84 19.71 -4.84
C ASN A 324 17.20 18.39 -5.31
N LEU A 325 17.61 17.23 -4.75
CA LEU A 325 17.00 15.94 -5.03
C LEU A 325 16.28 15.42 -3.78
N TRP A 326 14.98 15.22 -3.91
CA TRP A 326 14.08 14.74 -2.87
C TRP A 326 13.55 13.35 -3.21
N LEU A 327 13.31 12.54 -2.20
CA LEU A 327 12.77 11.19 -2.33
C LEU A 327 11.35 11.12 -1.79
N ASP A 328 10.50 10.36 -2.50
CA ASP A 328 9.18 9.91 -2.05
C ASP A 328 8.93 8.50 -2.55
N VAL A 329 9.55 7.50 -1.90
CA VAL A 329 9.63 6.13 -2.39
C VAL A 329 9.39 5.08 -1.29
N GLY A 330 9.12 3.85 -1.68
CA GLY A 330 9.13 2.72 -0.74
C GLY A 330 7.85 2.53 0.06
N HIS A 331 6.70 2.99 -0.42
CA HIS A 331 5.39 2.94 0.27
C HIS A 331 4.78 1.53 0.37
N GLY A 332 5.35 0.54 -0.31
CA GLY A 332 4.83 -0.82 -0.30
C GLY A 332 3.39 -0.91 -0.77
N ALA A 333 2.53 -1.52 0.05
CA ALA A 333 1.09 -1.64 -0.23
C ALA A 333 0.26 -0.43 0.24
N LEU A 334 0.89 0.57 0.85
CA LEU A 334 0.21 1.70 1.50
C LEU A 334 0.31 3.01 0.69
N GLY A 335 0.73 2.94 -0.58
CA GLY A 335 0.97 4.13 -1.39
C GLY A 335 -0.21 5.10 -1.40
N PHE A 336 -1.41 4.64 -1.75
CA PHE A 336 -2.62 5.48 -1.75
C PHE A 336 -2.94 6.03 -0.35
N THR A 337 -2.88 5.18 0.67
CA THR A 337 -3.13 5.58 2.07
C THR A 337 -2.21 6.70 2.54
N LEU A 338 -0.95 6.75 2.09
CA LEU A 338 0.07 7.65 2.59
C LEU A 338 0.37 8.84 1.66
N ALA A 339 -0.12 8.80 0.42
CA ALA A 339 0.30 9.69 -0.67
C ALA A 339 0.17 11.18 -0.34
N LEU A 340 -0.96 11.61 0.24
CA LEU A 340 -1.17 13.03 0.51
C LEU A 340 -0.22 13.56 1.59
N ALA A 341 0.04 12.76 2.64
CA ALA A 341 1.00 13.15 3.67
C ALA A 341 2.43 13.21 3.13
N THR A 342 2.85 12.18 2.37
CA THR A 342 4.22 12.13 1.85
C THR A 342 4.47 13.20 0.80
N GLY A 343 3.52 13.43 -0.09
CA GLY A 343 3.57 14.53 -1.06
C GLY A 343 3.63 15.91 -0.37
N ARG A 344 2.80 16.15 0.67
CA ARG A 344 2.84 17.39 1.45
C ARG A 344 4.17 17.58 2.17
N ILE A 345 4.71 16.52 2.79
CA ILE A 345 6.03 16.56 3.45
C ILE A 345 7.12 16.94 2.46
N VAL A 346 7.17 16.31 1.29
CA VAL A 346 8.19 16.63 0.27
C VAL A 346 8.03 18.05 -0.24
N ALA A 347 6.80 18.51 -0.47
CA ALA A 347 6.53 19.89 -0.87
C ALA A 347 6.98 20.91 0.19
N ASP A 348 6.73 20.63 1.47
CA ASP A 348 7.18 21.49 2.57
C ASP A 348 8.71 21.57 2.65
N LEU A 349 9.38 20.40 2.55
CA LEU A 349 10.86 20.34 2.56
C LEU A 349 11.48 21.07 1.37
N ALA A 350 10.96 20.88 0.16
CA ALA A 350 11.45 21.54 -1.04
C ALA A 350 11.24 23.07 -0.98
N ALA A 351 10.20 23.52 -0.29
CA ALA A 351 9.91 24.94 -0.05
C ALA A 351 10.61 25.50 1.20
N GLY A 352 11.47 24.72 1.87
CA GLY A 352 12.17 25.15 3.09
C GLY A 352 11.27 25.29 4.32
N ARG A 353 10.08 24.67 4.30
CA ARG A 353 9.14 24.66 5.44
C ARG A 353 9.37 23.45 6.33
N VAL A 354 8.99 23.57 7.59
CA VAL A 354 9.03 22.46 8.55
C VAL A 354 7.77 21.60 8.35
N PRO A 355 7.92 20.28 8.08
CA PRO A 355 6.79 19.38 7.97
C PRO A 355 5.95 19.31 9.27
N ALA A 356 4.64 19.07 9.13
CA ALA A 356 3.71 19.02 10.25
C ALA A 356 3.93 17.84 11.19
N ILE A 357 4.64 16.79 10.74
CA ILE A 357 4.95 15.61 11.55
C ILE A 357 6.45 15.32 11.57
N PRO A 358 6.98 14.69 12.66
CA PRO A 358 8.38 14.25 12.71
C PRO A 358 8.73 13.24 11.63
N LEU A 359 9.93 13.36 11.06
CA LEU A 359 10.41 12.51 9.96
C LEU A 359 11.33 11.36 10.41
N ASP A 360 11.51 11.15 11.72
CA ASP A 360 12.35 10.08 12.25
C ASP A 360 11.90 8.70 11.73
N GLY A 361 12.83 7.98 11.08
CA GLY A 361 12.61 6.67 10.46
C GLY A 361 11.98 6.69 9.07
N PHE A 362 11.78 7.87 8.48
CA PHE A 362 11.40 8.05 7.08
C PHE A 362 12.55 8.60 6.22
N ILE A 363 13.54 9.25 6.82
CA ILE A 363 14.69 9.81 6.11
C ILE A 363 15.72 8.74 5.73
N LEU A 364 16.45 9.01 4.66
CA LEU A 364 17.58 8.19 4.24
C LEU A 364 18.74 8.36 5.23
N HIS A 365 19.38 7.24 5.61
CA HIS A 365 20.57 7.20 6.51
C HIS A 365 21.82 6.84 5.74
#